data_42233039882a55a0e733ce818aee99ca
#
_entry.id   42233039882a55a0e733ce818aee99ca
#
_cell.length_a   1.000
_cell.length_b   1.000
_cell.length_c   1.000
_cell.angle_alpha   90.00
_cell.angle_beta   90.00
_cell.angle_gamma   90.00
#
_symmetry.space_group_name_H-M   'P 1'
#
loop_
_entity.id
_entity.type
_entity.pdbx_description
1 polymer ?
#
loop_
_entity_poly.entity_id
_entity_poly.type
_entity_poly.pdbx_seq_one_letter_code
_entity_poly.pdbx_strand_id
1 'polypeptide(L)'
;MKSLYSLLISTALVSCTSKPVTAPEPILPVPEAKQVAWQQMETYAFIHFGLNTFNDREWGYGDTDPKLFNPKKLDCEQWARTLVQAGMKGVILTAKHHDGFCLWPFEGTEYSVKNSPWKDGKGNVVKELSEACKKYGLKFAVYLSPWDRHQANYGTPDYLPYFYAQLRDLLTNYGPVFEVWFDGANGGDGWYGGAKDTRTIDRKNYYNYPRIYEMLDSIQPQAIVFSDGGPGCRWVGNEKGFAGATNWSFLRKGEVYPGYPNYPELQYGHVDGNQWVAAECDVSIRPGWFYHPEEDERVKTPEQLVDLYYRSVGHNATLLLNFPVDRDGLIHPVDSANAVKFHEIIRRDFAHDLVKGVVPVVSNERGGAYVAAALTDGDYETFWATEDGVTTADIEFRFDAPQAVNRMSLQEYIPLGQRVKSFVVEYRTEGEWLPVQLNEETTTIGY
;
A
#
# COMPACT_ATOMS: atom_id res chain seq x y z
N MET A 1 -73.04 34.78 46.39
CA MET A 1 -71.95 33.84 46.33
C MET A 1 -71.92 33.27 44.90
N LYS A 2 -70.95 33.70 44.06
CA LYS A 2 -70.77 33.20 42.71
C LYS A 2 -69.50 32.36 42.73
N SER A 3 -69.64 31.05 42.50
CA SER A 3 -68.51 30.08 42.39
C SER A 3 -67.94 30.11 41.00
N LEU A 4 -66.62 30.43 40.87
CA LEU A 4 -65.86 30.35 39.64
C LEU A 4 -65.25 28.96 39.60
N TYR A 5 -65.57 28.17 38.57
CA TYR A 5 -64.86 26.94 38.25
C TYR A 5 -63.73 27.28 37.23
N SER A 6 -62.49 27.13 37.64
CA SER A 6 -61.36 27.19 36.74
C SER A 6 -61.13 25.82 36.07
N LEU A 7 -61.18 25.78 34.74
CA LEU A 7 -60.90 24.61 33.93
C LEU A 7 -59.38 24.61 33.57
N LEU A 8 -58.66 23.71 34.18
CA LEU A 8 -57.23 23.46 33.82
C LEU A 8 -57.18 22.56 32.58
N ILE A 9 -56.79 23.14 31.44
CA ILE A 9 -56.49 22.39 30.24
C ILE A 9 -54.98 21.96 30.29
N SER A 10 -54.71 20.68 30.58
CA SER A 10 -53.39 20.08 30.47
C SER A 10 -53.08 19.75 28.98
N THR A 11 -52.27 20.56 28.34
CA THR A 11 -51.69 20.23 27.04
C THR A 11 -50.55 19.23 27.23
N ALA A 12 -50.79 17.96 26.92
CA ALA A 12 -49.75 16.95 26.82
C ALA A 12 -48.94 17.21 25.52
N LEU A 13 -47.74 17.74 25.67
CA LEU A 13 -46.75 17.77 24.60
C LEU A 13 -46.24 16.34 24.38
N VAL A 14 -46.73 15.65 23.36
CA VAL A 14 -46.12 14.41 22.85
C VAL A 14 -44.86 14.79 22.13
N SER A 15 -43.75 14.71 22.83
CA SER A 15 -42.42 14.78 22.20
C SER A 15 -42.20 13.49 21.43
N CYS A 16 -42.41 13.52 20.11
CA CYS A 16 -41.90 12.48 19.22
C CYS A 16 -40.37 12.59 19.14
N THR A 17 -39.68 11.92 20.04
CA THR A 17 -38.25 11.69 19.89
C THR A 17 -38.10 10.62 18.81
N SER A 18 -37.89 11.05 17.54
CA SER A 18 -37.40 10.15 16.51
C SER A 18 -36.08 9.56 16.97
N LYS A 19 -35.94 8.23 16.92
CA LYS A 19 -34.65 7.60 17.20
C LYS A 19 -33.61 8.21 16.25
N PRO A 20 -32.40 8.51 16.73
CA PRO A 20 -31.32 8.99 15.84
C PRO A 20 -31.05 7.94 14.74
N VAL A 21 -30.92 8.41 13.51
CA VAL A 21 -30.53 7.54 12.39
C VAL A 21 -29.08 7.09 12.63
N THR A 22 -28.84 5.78 12.64
CA THR A 22 -27.52 5.17 12.84
C THR A 22 -26.91 4.73 11.52
N ALA A 23 -25.59 4.57 11.48
CA ALA A 23 -24.90 3.97 10.33
C ALA A 23 -25.45 2.57 10.01
N PRO A 24 -25.32 2.11 8.76
CA PRO A 24 -25.60 0.71 8.46
C PRO A 24 -24.67 -0.22 9.25
N GLU A 25 -25.14 -1.42 9.55
CA GLU A 25 -24.30 -2.44 10.17
C GLU A 25 -23.11 -2.80 9.28
N PRO A 26 -21.89 -2.99 9.84
CA PRO A 26 -20.73 -3.43 9.09
C PRO A 26 -20.94 -4.77 8.39
N ILE A 27 -20.39 -4.93 7.20
CA ILE A 27 -20.29 -6.21 6.50
C ILE A 27 -18.87 -6.75 6.66
N LEU A 28 -18.73 -7.86 7.38
CA LEU A 28 -17.42 -8.45 7.65
C LEU A 28 -16.81 -9.14 6.41
N PRO A 29 -15.46 -9.15 6.30
CA PRO A 29 -14.52 -8.53 7.22
C PRO A 29 -14.41 -7.01 7.04
N VAL A 30 -14.04 -6.29 8.09
CA VAL A 30 -13.74 -4.85 8.05
C VAL A 30 -12.24 -4.62 8.29
N PRO A 31 -11.67 -3.52 7.76
CA PRO A 31 -10.28 -3.17 8.04
C PRO A 31 -10.08 -2.67 9.47
N GLU A 32 -8.88 -2.86 9.98
CA GLU A 32 -8.40 -2.11 11.14
C GLU A 32 -8.12 -0.65 10.74
N ALA A 33 -8.16 0.28 11.70
CA ALA A 33 -7.87 1.70 11.44
C ALA A 33 -6.51 1.94 10.77
N LYS A 34 -5.48 1.15 11.13
CA LYS A 34 -4.17 1.21 10.48
C LYS A 34 -4.22 0.79 9.01
N GLN A 35 -5.06 -0.17 8.63
CA GLN A 35 -5.25 -0.60 7.24
C GLN A 35 -5.98 0.46 6.41
N VAL A 36 -6.98 1.13 6.98
CA VAL A 36 -7.63 2.28 6.33
C VAL A 36 -6.60 3.40 6.07
N ALA A 37 -5.84 3.80 7.10
CA ALA A 37 -4.82 4.83 6.98
C ALA A 37 -3.71 4.48 5.98
N TRP A 38 -3.42 3.19 5.80
CA TRP A 38 -2.46 2.70 4.81
C TRP A 38 -3.07 2.76 3.40
N GLN A 39 -4.29 2.30 3.17
CA GLN A 39 -4.95 2.42 1.86
C GLN A 39 -5.09 3.88 1.42
N GLN A 40 -5.34 4.81 2.34
CA GLN A 40 -5.37 6.26 2.09
C GLN A 40 -4.02 6.85 1.63
N MET A 41 -2.92 6.13 1.77
CA MET A 41 -1.64 6.57 1.19
C MET A 41 -1.64 6.48 -0.33
N GLU A 42 -2.37 5.54 -0.92
CA GLU A 42 -2.46 5.24 -2.35
C GLU A 42 -1.11 4.94 -3.01
N THR A 43 -0.14 5.86 -2.91
CA THR A 43 1.17 5.77 -3.57
C THR A 43 2.32 6.02 -2.61
N TYR A 44 3.28 5.12 -2.61
CA TYR A 44 4.53 5.24 -1.85
C TYR A 44 5.67 4.53 -2.59
N ALA A 45 6.89 4.78 -2.14
CA ALA A 45 8.08 4.37 -2.87
C ALA A 45 8.72 3.13 -2.27
N PHE A 46 9.36 2.33 -3.13
CA PHE A 46 10.37 1.37 -2.75
C PHE A 46 11.75 1.91 -3.13
N ILE A 47 12.78 1.61 -2.35
CA ILE A 47 14.18 1.85 -2.72
C ILE A 47 14.93 0.55 -2.59
N HIS A 48 15.40 0.05 -3.75
CA HIS A 48 16.37 -1.02 -3.81
C HIS A 48 17.78 -0.42 -3.93
N PHE A 49 18.60 -0.70 -2.91
CA PHE A 49 19.98 -0.26 -2.84
C PHE A 49 20.79 -1.24 -1.99
N GLY A 50 22.04 -1.49 -2.34
CA GLY A 50 22.87 -2.44 -1.60
C GLY A 50 24.07 -2.91 -2.43
N LEU A 51 24.70 -4.02 -2.04
CA LEU A 51 25.81 -4.61 -2.79
C LEU A 51 25.39 -5.00 -4.22
N ASN A 52 24.12 -5.34 -4.44
CA ASN A 52 23.59 -5.70 -5.75
C ASN A 52 23.72 -4.55 -6.77
N THR A 53 23.57 -3.30 -6.34
CA THR A 53 23.85 -2.10 -7.15
C THR A 53 25.29 -2.07 -7.66
N PHE A 54 26.25 -2.47 -6.83
CA PHE A 54 27.68 -2.37 -7.14
C PHE A 54 28.24 -3.56 -7.90
N ASN A 55 27.65 -4.75 -7.71
CA ASN A 55 28.06 -5.97 -8.41
C ASN A 55 27.22 -6.29 -9.65
N ASP A 56 26.25 -5.40 -10.00
CA ASP A 56 25.40 -5.52 -11.19
C ASP A 56 24.54 -6.79 -11.20
N ARG A 57 23.87 -7.07 -10.08
CA ARG A 57 23.03 -8.26 -9.91
C ARG A 57 21.68 -7.88 -9.30
N GLU A 58 20.62 -8.56 -9.75
CA GLU A 58 19.30 -8.50 -9.10
C GLU A 58 19.32 -9.31 -7.79
N TRP A 59 19.87 -10.50 -7.83
CA TRP A 59 19.96 -11.42 -6.68
C TRP A 59 21.40 -11.82 -6.42
N GLY A 60 22.11 -11.06 -5.60
CA GLY A 60 23.45 -11.43 -5.13
C GLY A 60 23.46 -12.77 -4.39
N TYR A 61 24.57 -13.49 -4.46
CA TYR A 61 24.70 -14.82 -3.85
C TYR A 61 25.14 -14.80 -2.38
N GLY A 62 25.41 -13.62 -1.81
CA GLY A 62 26.00 -13.50 -0.47
C GLY A 62 27.52 -13.72 -0.45
N ASP A 63 28.16 -13.69 -1.62
CA ASP A 63 29.60 -13.93 -1.85
C ASP A 63 30.39 -12.65 -2.15
N THR A 64 29.72 -11.51 -2.25
CA THR A 64 30.34 -10.24 -2.64
C THR A 64 31.09 -9.61 -1.48
N ASP A 65 32.33 -9.13 -1.71
CA ASP A 65 33.09 -8.43 -0.67
C ASP A 65 32.38 -7.12 -0.25
N PRO A 66 32.07 -6.90 1.04
CA PRO A 66 31.50 -5.66 1.55
C PRO A 66 32.25 -4.40 1.14
N LYS A 67 33.54 -4.50 0.83
CA LYS A 67 34.38 -3.38 0.37
C LYS A 67 33.93 -2.80 -0.98
N LEU A 68 33.11 -3.53 -1.74
CA LEU A 68 32.54 -3.03 -2.98
C LEU A 68 31.47 -1.93 -2.71
N PHE A 69 30.82 -1.96 -1.55
CA PHE A 69 29.83 -0.94 -1.18
C PHE A 69 30.52 0.38 -0.85
N ASN A 70 30.57 1.30 -1.81
CA ASN A 70 31.26 2.58 -1.62
C ASN A 70 30.62 3.71 -2.44
N PRO A 71 29.37 4.09 -2.14
CA PRO A 71 28.72 5.22 -2.79
C PRO A 71 29.48 6.52 -2.48
N LYS A 72 29.73 7.34 -3.51
CA LYS A 72 30.54 8.55 -3.38
C LYS A 72 29.73 9.79 -3.01
N LYS A 73 28.42 9.76 -3.28
CA LYS A 73 27.54 10.94 -3.14
C LYS A 73 26.22 10.59 -2.47
N LEU A 74 26.16 9.48 -1.70
CA LEU A 74 24.92 9.05 -1.08
C LEU A 74 24.24 10.22 -0.35
N ASP A 75 23.00 10.53 -0.76
CA ASP A 75 22.19 11.61 -0.23
C ASP A 75 20.73 11.16 -0.05
N CYS A 76 20.41 10.64 1.14
CA CYS A 76 19.04 10.25 1.49
C CYS A 76 18.07 11.45 1.51
N GLU A 77 18.55 12.67 1.64
CA GLU A 77 17.70 13.86 1.48
C GLU A 77 17.33 14.11 0.02
N GLN A 78 18.23 13.81 -0.94
CA GLN A 78 17.88 13.86 -2.37
C GLN A 78 16.77 12.82 -2.66
N TRP A 79 16.88 11.60 -2.12
CA TRP A 79 15.83 10.59 -2.26
C TRP A 79 14.51 11.14 -1.73
N ALA A 80 14.47 11.61 -0.48
CA ALA A 80 13.26 12.12 0.14
C ALA A 80 12.64 13.30 -0.64
N ARG A 81 13.45 14.28 -1.09
CA ARG A 81 12.97 15.41 -1.91
C ARG A 81 12.35 14.94 -3.23
N THR A 82 13.02 14.01 -3.92
CA THR A 82 12.51 13.43 -5.17
C THR A 82 11.17 12.75 -4.94
N LEU A 83 11.05 11.92 -3.91
CA LEU A 83 9.83 11.18 -3.61
C LEU A 83 8.66 12.10 -3.24
N VAL A 84 8.91 13.14 -2.45
CA VAL A 84 7.88 14.16 -2.15
C VAL A 84 7.41 14.87 -3.42
N GLN A 85 8.33 15.26 -4.31
CA GLN A 85 7.99 15.89 -5.58
C GLN A 85 7.21 14.95 -6.50
N ALA A 86 7.50 13.66 -6.45
CA ALA A 86 6.77 12.61 -7.16
C ALA A 86 5.43 12.23 -6.49
N GLY A 87 5.02 12.89 -5.40
CA GLY A 87 3.75 12.66 -4.71
C GLY A 87 3.69 11.44 -3.80
N MET A 88 4.84 10.79 -3.57
CA MET A 88 4.89 9.62 -2.68
C MET A 88 4.62 10.02 -1.23
N LYS A 89 3.89 9.18 -0.49
CA LYS A 89 3.50 9.44 0.91
C LYS A 89 4.46 8.78 1.92
N GLY A 90 5.24 7.81 1.46
CA GLY A 90 6.20 7.09 2.27
C GLY A 90 7.25 6.40 1.42
N VAL A 91 8.19 5.74 2.08
CA VAL A 91 9.23 4.96 1.42
C VAL A 91 9.59 3.73 2.24
N ILE A 92 9.75 2.60 1.55
CA ILE A 92 10.26 1.32 2.07
C ILE A 92 11.69 1.16 1.58
N LEU A 93 12.64 0.91 2.49
CA LEU A 93 14.04 0.64 2.15
C LEU A 93 14.34 -0.84 2.24
N THR A 94 14.99 -1.42 1.24
CA THR A 94 15.59 -2.76 1.34
C THR A 94 16.75 -2.74 2.32
N ALA A 95 16.46 -2.77 3.63
CA ALA A 95 17.49 -2.73 4.67
C ALA A 95 18.45 -3.93 4.57
N LYS A 96 17.93 -5.11 4.19
CA LYS A 96 18.72 -6.31 3.82
C LYS A 96 17.96 -7.06 2.74
N HIS A 97 18.56 -7.25 1.56
CA HIS A 97 18.04 -8.08 0.48
C HIS A 97 18.49 -9.55 0.64
N HIS A 98 18.17 -10.42 -0.31
CA HIS A 98 18.45 -11.87 -0.27
C HIS A 98 19.93 -12.21 -0.15
N ASP A 99 20.83 -11.33 -0.60
CA ASP A 99 22.28 -11.50 -0.48
C ASP A 99 22.78 -11.44 0.97
N GLY A 100 21.95 -10.92 1.90
CA GLY A 100 22.24 -10.85 3.33
C GLY A 100 23.01 -9.60 3.76
N PHE A 101 23.37 -8.67 2.83
CA PHE A 101 24.09 -7.47 3.17
C PHE A 101 23.21 -6.45 3.90
N CYS A 102 23.64 -6.05 5.11
CA CYS A 102 22.89 -5.10 5.94
C CYS A 102 23.31 -3.66 5.65
N LEU A 103 22.34 -2.80 5.29
CA LEU A 103 22.56 -1.36 5.08
C LEU A 103 22.70 -0.55 6.39
N TRP A 104 22.74 -1.22 7.53
CA TRP A 104 23.00 -0.64 8.85
C TRP A 104 24.04 -1.47 9.60
N PRO A 105 24.76 -0.90 10.58
CA PRO A 105 25.84 -1.59 11.28
C PRO A 105 25.32 -2.59 12.32
N PHE A 106 24.63 -3.65 11.84
CA PHE A 106 24.10 -4.70 12.70
C PHE A 106 25.22 -5.51 13.34
N GLU A 107 25.21 -5.64 14.67
CA GLU A 107 26.28 -6.31 15.42
C GLU A 107 26.34 -7.83 15.20
N GLY A 108 25.24 -8.43 14.75
CA GLY A 108 25.14 -9.88 14.53
C GLY A 108 25.85 -10.39 13.26
N THR A 109 26.39 -9.50 12.42
CA THR A 109 27.11 -9.90 11.20
C THR A 109 28.21 -8.94 10.80
N GLU A 110 29.26 -9.48 10.20
CA GLU A 110 30.29 -8.68 9.52
C GLU A 110 29.87 -8.30 8.08
N TYR A 111 28.81 -8.90 7.54
CA TYR A 111 28.30 -8.64 6.19
C TYR A 111 27.36 -7.44 6.18
N SER A 112 27.95 -6.27 6.39
CA SER A 112 27.21 -5.00 6.52
C SER A 112 28.06 -3.79 6.15
N VAL A 113 27.43 -2.62 6.12
CA VAL A 113 28.10 -1.32 5.88
C VAL A 113 29.29 -1.05 6.81
N LYS A 114 29.34 -1.65 8.00
CA LYS A 114 30.47 -1.48 8.93
C LYS A 114 31.81 -2.01 8.38
N ASN A 115 31.77 -2.94 7.46
CA ASN A 115 32.97 -3.50 6.79
C ASN A 115 33.18 -2.93 5.38
N SER A 116 32.44 -1.91 5.00
CA SER A 116 32.63 -1.16 3.76
C SER A 116 33.57 0.03 3.96
N PRO A 117 34.23 0.54 2.90
CA PRO A 117 35.01 1.78 2.97
C PRO A 117 34.13 3.04 3.06
N TRP A 118 32.82 2.89 2.85
CA TRP A 118 31.90 4.02 2.91
C TRP A 118 31.83 4.60 4.33
N LYS A 119 32.13 5.91 4.44
CA LYS A 119 32.22 6.63 5.72
C LYS A 119 33.11 5.93 6.78
N ASP A 120 34.19 5.26 6.30
CA ASP A 120 35.10 4.50 7.16
C ASP A 120 34.39 3.42 8.02
N GLY A 121 33.37 2.76 7.47
CA GLY A 121 32.54 1.77 8.16
C GLY A 121 31.55 2.34 9.20
N LYS A 122 31.41 3.66 9.28
CA LYS A 122 30.52 4.34 10.25
C LYS A 122 29.17 4.77 9.64
N GLY A 123 28.94 4.45 8.37
CA GLY A 123 27.71 4.78 7.69
C GLY A 123 26.53 3.94 8.17
N ASN A 124 25.31 4.50 8.03
CA ASN A 124 24.06 3.81 8.34
C ASN A 124 22.96 4.37 7.44
N VAL A 125 22.69 3.67 6.33
CA VAL A 125 21.71 4.12 5.32
C VAL A 125 20.29 4.13 5.90
N VAL A 126 19.95 3.14 6.74
CA VAL A 126 18.64 3.04 7.39
C VAL A 126 18.37 4.28 8.25
N LYS A 127 19.36 4.69 9.07
CA LYS A 127 19.27 5.89 9.89
C LYS A 127 19.16 7.16 9.05
N GLU A 128 20.04 7.30 8.05
CA GLU A 128 20.08 8.50 7.21
C GLU A 128 18.75 8.70 6.45
N LEU A 129 18.15 7.59 5.94
CA LEU A 129 16.87 7.69 5.28
C LEU A 129 15.71 7.96 6.27
N SER A 130 15.68 7.32 7.44
CA SER A 130 14.65 7.58 8.44
C SER A 130 14.64 9.04 8.90
N GLU A 131 15.82 9.64 9.09
CA GLU A 131 15.99 11.07 9.43
C GLU A 131 15.55 11.99 8.29
N ALA A 132 15.88 11.64 7.04
CA ALA A 132 15.41 12.37 5.85
C ALA A 132 13.89 12.29 5.72
N CYS A 133 13.28 11.12 5.90
CA CYS A 133 11.83 10.97 5.90
C CYS A 133 11.16 11.87 6.94
N LYS A 134 11.64 11.87 8.16
CA LYS A 134 11.15 12.76 9.22
C LYS A 134 11.24 14.24 8.83
N LYS A 135 12.35 14.66 8.21
CA LYS A 135 12.58 16.04 7.77
C LYS A 135 11.63 16.47 6.67
N TYR A 136 11.34 15.60 5.72
CA TYR A 136 10.54 15.91 4.54
C TYR A 136 9.07 15.47 4.65
N GLY A 137 8.64 14.93 5.79
CA GLY A 137 7.25 14.54 6.03
C GLY A 137 6.82 13.25 5.34
N LEU A 138 7.77 12.39 4.96
CA LEU A 138 7.49 11.04 4.45
C LEU A 138 7.34 10.05 5.61
N LYS A 139 6.48 9.05 5.43
CA LYS A 139 6.48 7.88 6.30
C LYS A 139 7.65 6.97 5.93
N PHE A 140 8.28 6.36 6.95
CA PHE A 140 9.42 5.46 6.77
C PHE A 140 9.00 4.01 6.99
N ALA A 141 9.56 3.08 6.21
CA ALA A 141 9.34 1.66 6.33
C ALA A 141 10.57 0.84 5.93
N VAL A 142 10.57 -0.44 6.27
CA VAL A 142 11.69 -1.33 6.03
C VAL A 142 11.24 -2.63 5.34
N TYR A 143 12.04 -3.06 4.39
CA TYR A 143 12.04 -4.41 3.86
C TYR A 143 13.17 -5.18 4.53
N LEU A 144 12.88 -6.35 5.04
CA LEU A 144 13.86 -7.28 5.60
C LEU A 144 13.64 -8.66 4.96
N SER A 145 14.51 -9.02 4.02
CA SER A 145 14.44 -10.35 3.39
C SER A 145 14.51 -11.44 4.46
N PRO A 146 13.51 -12.33 4.54
CA PRO A 146 13.62 -13.52 5.38
C PRO A 146 14.67 -14.50 4.86
N TRP A 147 14.85 -14.57 3.54
CA TRP A 147 15.93 -15.34 2.93
C TRP A 147 17.26 -14.63 3.09
N ASP A 148 18.30 -15.38 3.46
CA ASP A 148 19.64 -14.86 3.66
C ASP A 148 20.66 -15.83 3.04
N ARG A 149 21.22 -15.43 1.91
CA ARG A 149 22.14 -16.25 1.11
C ARG A 149 23.58 -16.22 1.64
N HIS A 150 23.84 -15.37 2.63
CA HIS A 150 25.16 -15.27 3.27
C HIS A 150 25.27 -16.12 4.53
N GLN A 151 24.17 -16.23 5.31
CA GLN A 151 24.21 -16.86 6.64
C GLN A 151 24.36 -18.38 6.58
N ALA A 152 25.39 -18.87 7.30
CA ALA A 152 25.69 -20.30 7.38
C ALA A 152 24.52 -21.14 7.89
N ASN A 153 23.76 -20.61 8.84
CA ASN A 153 22.68 -21.32 9.51
C ASN A 153 21.32 -21.19 8.80
N TYR A 154 21.24 -20.47 7.67
CA TYR A 154 19.97 -20.37 6.92
C TYR A 154 19.42 -21.76 6.59
N GLY A 155 18.14 -21.94 6.77
CA GLY A 155 17.45 -23.23 6.57
C GLY A 155 17.47 -24.14 7.80
N THR A 156 18.09 -23.74 8.90
CA THR A 156 18.06 -24.41 10.20
C THR A 156 17.38 -23.53 11.26
N PRO A 157 16.91 -24.11 12.40
CA PRO A 157 16.32 -23.33 13.49
C PRO A 157 17.27 -22.26 14.08
N ASP A 158 18.60 -22.47 13.98
CA ASP A 158 19.61 -21.56 14.55
C ASP A 158 19.70 -20.22 13.80
N TYR A 159 19.14 -20.12 12.59
CA TYR A 159 19.02 -18.85 11.86
C TYR A 159 17.96 -17.91 12.47
N LEU A 160 16.88 -18.45 13.01
CA LEU A 160 15.73 -17.64 13.44
C LEU A 160 16.06 -16.59 14.52
N PRO A 161 16.86 -16.89 15.56
CA PRO A 161 17.27 -15.86 16.53
C PRO A 161 18.00 -14.68 15.89
N TYR A 162 18.84 -14.93 14.88
CA TYR A 162 19.55 -13.90 14.13
C TYR A 162 18.55 -13.03 13.34
N PHE A 163 17.63 -13.63 12.60
CA PHE A 163 16.61 -12.92 11.84
C PHE A 163 15.70 -12.06 12.75
N TYR A 164 15.26 -12.61 13.89
CA TYR A 164 14.45 -11.87 14.85
C TYR A 164 15.22 -10.72 15.52
N ALA A 165 16.53 -10.88 15.72
CA ALA A 165 17.36 -9.79 16.24
C ALA A 165 17.50 -8.65 15.24
N GLN A 166 17.68 -8.94 13.95
CA GLN A 166 17.67 -7.93 12.88
C GLN A 166 16.34 -7.17 12.84
N LEU A 167 15.23 -7.89 12.86
CA LEU A 167 13.90 -7.29 12.83
C LEU A 167 13.69 -6.38 14.06
N ARG A 168 14.02 -6.87 15.26
CA ARG A 168 13.90 -6.08 16.49
C ARG A 168 14.74 -4.80 16.43
N ASP A 169 15.96 -4.89 15.94
CA ASP A 169 16.87 -3.74 15.82
C ASP A 169 16.28 -2.67 14.91
N LEU A 170 15.78 -3.07 13.72
CA LEU A 170 15.15 -2.17 12.78
C LEU A 170 13.86 -1.52 13.34
N LEU A 171 13.07 -2.25 14.10
CA LEU A 171 11.82 -1.75 14.67
C LEU A 171 12.02 -0.83 15.88
N THR A 172 13.18 -0.89 16.55
CA THR A 172 13.41 -0.19 17.82
C THR A 172 14.19 1.11 17.63
N ASN A 173 15.14 1.16 16.68
CA ASN A 173 16.19 2.19 16.68
C ASN A 173 15.98 3.29 15.62
N TYR A 174 15.01 3.17 14.72
CA TYR A 174 14.89 4.07 13.56
C TYR A 174 13.55 4.84 13.50
N GLY A 175 12.82 4.90 14.61
CA GLY A 175 11.58 5.64 14.74
C GLY A 175 10.35 4.86 14.27
N PRO A 176 9.22 5.54 14.05
CA PRO A 176 7.99 4.90 13.61
C PRO A 176 8.13 4.29 12.22
N VAL A 177 7.64 3.06 12.07
CA VAL A 177 7.62 2.30 10.82
C VAL A 177 6.17 2.12 10.39
N PHE A 178 5.80 2.53 9.16
CA PHE A 178 4.42 2.37 8.69
C PHE A 178 4.15 0.99 8.11
N GLU A 179 5.19 0.31 7.63
CA GLU A 179 5.09 -1.00 7.01
C GLU A 179 6.37 -1.81 7.21
N VAL A 180 6.24 -3.12 7.37
CA VAL A 180 7.36 -4.07 7.33
C VAL A 180 7.09 -5.07 6.20
N TRP A 181 8.01 -5.10 5.26
CA TRP A 181 7.89 -5.85 4.02
C TRP A 181 8.71 -7.15 4.07
N PHE A 182 8.05 -8.30 3.99
CA PHE A 182 8.67 -9.61 3.96
C PHE A 182 8.49 -10.25 2.60
N ASP A 183 9.59 -10.46 1.91
CA ASP A 183 9.61 -11.11 0.60
C ASP A 183 9.22 -12.59 0.68
N GLY A 184 8.44 -13.05 -0.27
CA GLY A 184 8.05 -14.45 -0.40
C GLY A 184 9.13 -15.36 -0.95
N ALA A 185 10.22 -14.82 -1.54
CA ALA A 185 11.38 -15.60 -1.98
C ALA A 185 12.13 -16.17 -0.78
N ASN A 186 12.38 -17.48 -0.77
CA ASN A 186 12.75 -18.16 0.46
C ASN A 186 13.61 -19.42 0.31
N GLY A 187 14.39 -19.51 -0.72
CA GLY A 187 15.31 -20.64 -0.88
C GLY A 187 15.88 -20.77 -2.27
N GLY A 188 17.00 -21.43 -2.34
CA GLY A 188 17.78 -21.63 -3.56
C GLY A 188 19.29 -21.61 -3.30
N ASP A 189 20.01 -21.33 -4.35
CA ASP A 189 21.47 -21.25 -4.33
C ASP A 189 21.96 -20.04 -3.53
N GLY A 190 23.08 -20.20 -2.82
CA GLY A 190 23.70 -19.14 -2.03
C GLY A 190 25.12 -19.48 -1.63
N TRP A 191 25.74 -18.57 -0.89
CA TRP A 191 27.10 -18.69 -0.35
C TRP A 191 27.10 -18.91 1.17
N TYR A 192 26.22 -19.72 1.66
CA TYR A 192 25.89 -19.95 3.05
C TYR A 192 27.12 -20.21 3.96
N GLY A 193 27.61 -19.17 4.63
CA GLY A 193 28.79 -19.24 5.47
C GLY A 193 30.10 -19.48 4.73
N GLY A 194 30.20 -19.11 3.45
CA GLY A 194 31.37 -19.31 2.60
C GLY A 194 31.40 -20.63 1.85
N ALA A 195 30.30 -21.38 1.87
CA ALA A 195 30.11 -22.60 1.08
C ALA A 195 29.00 -22.40 0.05
N LYS A 196 29.33 -22.69 -1.22
CA LYS A 196 28.33 -22.68 -2.28
C LYS A 196 27.39 -23.88 -2.10
N ASP A 197 26.12 -23.61 -1.83
CA ASP A 197 25.12 -24.60 -1.48
C ASP A 197 23.75 -24.21 -1.98
N THR A 198 22.78 -25.14 -1.98
CA THR A 198 21.37 -24.91 -2.27
C THR A 198 20.55 -25.28 -1.05
N ARG A 199 19.73 -24.36 -0.54
CA ARG A 199 18.89 -24.59 0.63
C ARG A 199 17.43 -24.41 0.32
N THR A 200 16.63 -25.30 0.91
CA THR A 200 15.17 -25.30 0.83
C THR A 200 14.59 -25.29 2.23
N ILE A 201 13.42 -24.68 2.41
CA ILE A 201 12.73 -24.60 3.69
C ILE A 201 11.25 -24.99 3.54
N ASP A 202 10.61 -25.29 4.64
CA ASP A 202 9.15 -25.31 4.73
C ASP A 202 8.63 -23.85 4.72
N ARG A 203 8.20 -23.42 3.54
CA ARG A 203 7.79 -22.02 3.28
C ARG A 203 6.73 -21.51 4.25
N LYS A 204 5.82 -22.40 4.68
CA LYS A 204 4.70 -22.01 5.53
C LYS A 204 5.09 -21.86 7.00
N ASN A 205 6.01 -22.69 7.50
CA ASN A 205 6.20 -22.82 8.94
C ASN A 205 7.60 -22.39 9.42
N TYR A 206 8.63 -22.43 8.56
CA TYR A 206 10.02 -22.23 8.96
C TYR A 206 10.26 -20.94 9.74
N TYR A 207 9.78 -19.80 9.25
CA TYR A 207 10.04 -18.50 9.88
C TYR A 207 9.22 -18.23 11.13
N ASN A 208 8.21 -19.06 11.44
CA ASN A 208 7.27 -18.87 12.54
C ASN A 208 6.66 -17.44 12.53
N TYR A 209 5.97 -17.12 11.44
CA TYR A 209 5.35 -15.79 11.25
C TYR A 209 4.45 -15.34 12.42
N PRO A 210 3.68 -16.20 13.12
CA PRO A 210 2.95 -15.77 14.30
C PRO A 210 3.81 -15.05 15.35
N ARG A 211 5.03 -15.55 15.61
CA ARG A 211 5.97 -14.87 16.52
C ARG A 211 6.49 -13.53 15.98
N ILE A 212 6.65 -13.43 14.67
CA ILE A 212 7.04 -12.17 14.01
C ILE A 212 5.92 -11.14 14.19
N TYR A 213 4.66 -11.53 13.99
CA TYR A 213 3.50 -10.66 14.15
C TYR A 213 3.32 -10.19 15.60
N GLU A 214 3.48 -11.08 16.58
CA GLU A 214 3.48 -10.70 18.00
C GLU A 214 4.58 -9.67 18.34
N MET A 215 5.78 -9.81 17.77
CA MET A 215 6.86 -8.86 17.93
C MET A 215 6.52 -7.50 17.33
N LEU A 216 5.97 -7.49 16.11
CA LEU A 216 5.54 -6.26 15.42
C LEU A 216 4.44 -5.54 16.19
N ASP A 217 3.41 -6.23 16.62
CA ASP A 217 2.31 -5.66 17.40
C ASP A 217 2.81 -5.09 18.74
N SER A 218 3.83 -5.68 19.33
CA SER A 218 4.43 -5.19 20.59
C SER A 218 5.29 -3.94 20.42
N ILE A 219 6.06 -3.82 19.31
CA ILE A 219 7.06 -2.75 19.12
C ILE A 219 6.49 -1.63 18.23
N GLN A 220 5.78 -1.98 17.16
CA GLN A 220 5.24 -1.06 16.16
C GLN A 220 3.76 -1.41 15.84
N PRO A 221 2.82 -1.23 16.79
CA PRO A 221 1.43 -1.68 16.64
C PRO A 221 0.68 -1.03 15.46
N GLN A 222 1.18 0.11 14.96
CA GLN A 222 0.61 0.82 13.81
C GLN A 222 1.20 0.37 12.46
N ALA A 223 2.25 -0.46 12.47
CA ALA A 223 2.84 -0.94 11.23
C ALA A 223 1.92 -1.94 10.53
N ILE A 224 1.87 -1.82 9.20
CA ILE A 224 1.28 -2.83 8.33
C ILE A 224 2.32 -3.91 8.09
N VAL A 225 1.88 -5.15 8.02
CA VAL A 225 2.72 -6.30 7.66
C VAL A 225 2.38 -6.72 6.25
N PHE A 226 3.33 -6.55 5.35
CA PHE A 226 3.25 -7.08 4.00
C PHE A 226 3.82 -8.50 3.94
N SER A 227 3.11 -9.37 3.29
CA SER A 227 3.58 -10.64 2.72
C SER A 227 2.62 -11.09 1.62
N ASP A 228 2.87 -12.22 0.96
CA ASP A 228 1.94 -12.74 -0.05
C ASP A 228 0.51 -12.90 0.49
N GLY A 229 0.37 -13.27 1.76
CA GLY A 229 -0.93 -13.52 2.42
C GLY A 229 -1.29 -12.57 3.57
N GLY A 230 -0.59 -11.48 3.73
CA GLY A 230 -0.84 -10.52 4.81
C GLY A 230 -0.04 -10.81 6.09
N PRO A 231 -0.55 -10.41 7.28
CA PRO A 231 -1.95 -10.08 7.59
C PRO A 231 -2.38 -8.64 7.34
N GLY A 232 -1.45 -7.69 7.15
CA GLY A 232 -1.78 -6.28 6.95
C GLY A 232 -2.25 -5.96 5.54
N CYS A 233 -1.42 -6.27 4.56
CA CYS A 233 -1.71 -6.20 3.13
C CYS A 233 -1.10 -7.40 2.41
N ARG A 234 -1.53 -7.65 1.18
CA ARG A 234 -1.05 -8.78 0.38
C ARG A 234 -0.32 -8.32 -0.86
N TRP A 235 0.62 -9.12 -1.31
CA TRP A 235 1.14 -9.01 -2.66
C TRP A 235 0.02 -9.21 -3.70
N VAL A 236 0.01 -8.40 -4.74
CA VAL A 236 -0.98 -8.52 -5.82
C VAL A 236 -0.75 -9.74 -6.72
N GLY A 237 0.35 -10.49 -6.54
CA GLY A 237 0.65 -11.68 -7.31
C GLY A 237 1.37 -11.45 -8.63
N ASN A 238 1.85 -10.25 -8.88
CA ASN A 238 2.70 -9.91 -10.01
C ASN A 238 3.55 -8.67 -9.71
N GLU A 239 4.69 -8.54 -10.39
CA GLU A 239 5.60 -7.38 -10.31
C GLU A 239 5.39 -6.40 -11.48
N LYS A 240 4.18 -6.38 -12.05
CA LYS A 240 3.83 -5.53 -13.19
C LYS A 240 3.08 -4.28 -12.77
N GLY A 241 2.75 -4.14 -11.49
CA GLY A 241 2.14 -2.95 -10.91
C GLY A 241 0.64 -2.81 -11.17
N PHE A 242 -0.10 -3.91 -11.30
CA PHE A 242 -1.55 -3.83 -11.49
C PHE A 242 -2.32 -4.90 -10.72
N ALA A 243 -3.51 -4.56 -10.27
CA ALA A 243 -4.52 -5.46 -9.73
C ALA A 243 -5.57 -5.81 -10.80
N GLY A 244 -6.35 -6.86 -10.55
CA GLY A 244 -7.53 -7.15 -11.36
C GLY A 244 -8.57 -6.03 -11.26
N ALA A 245 -9.31 -5.76 -12.32
CA ALA A 245 -10.36 -4.73 -12.33
C ALA A 245 -11.41 -5.02 -11.25
N THR A 246 -11.79 -6.28 -11.07
CA THR A 246 -12.54 -6.73 -9.88
C THR A 246 -11.55 -7.19 -8.82
N ASN A 247 -11.44 -6.45 -7.72
CA ASN A 247 -10.47 -6.69 -6.66
C ASN A 247 -11.10 -6.56 -5.27
N TRP A 248 -11.20 -7.70 -4.58
CA TRP A 248 -11.67 -7.76 -3.20
C TRP A 248 -10.52 -7.56 -2.23
N SER A 249 -10.73 -6.73 -1.22
CA SER A 249 -9.78 -6.56 -0.11
C SER A 249 -9.80 -7.73 0.88
N PHE A 250 -10.27 -8.90 0.47
CA PHE A 250 -10.48 -10.06 1.33
C PHE A 250 -9.62 -11.25 0.90
N LEU A 251 -9.14 -12.02 1.89
CA LEU A 251 -8.58 -13.35 1.72
C LEU A 251 -9.26 -14.35 2.66
N ARG A 252 -9.25 -15.63 2.28
CA ARG A 252 -9.61 -16.73 3.18
C ARG A 252 -8.46 -16.95 4.15
N LYS A 253 -8.72 -16.71 5.45
CA LYS A 253 -7.71 -16.75 6.50
C LYS A 253 -6.99 -18.10 6.55
N GLY A 254 -5.65 -18.06 6.48
CA GLY A 254 -4.79 -19.24 6.59
C GLY A 254 -4.66 -20.08 5.31
N GLU A 255 -5.36 -19.72 4.22
CA GLU A 255 -5.19 -20.35 2.91
C GLU A 255 -3.95 -19.83 2.20
N VAL A 256 -3.79 -18.49 2.17
CA VAL A 256 -2.62 -17.80 1.61
C VAL A 256 -1.57 -17.58 2.70
N TYR A 257 -0.32 -17.80 2.36
CA TYR A 257 0.83 -17.66 3.28
C TYR A 257 2.07 -17.18 2.50
N PRO A 258 3.09 -16.64 3.17
CA PRO A 258 4.32 -16.21 2.52
C PRO A 258 4.97 -17.32 1.69
N GLY A 259 5.28 -17.04 0.42
CA GLY A 259 5.71 -18.04 -0.56
C GLY A 259 4.58 -18.87 -1.17
N TYR A 260 3.35 -18.37 -1.15
CA TYR A 260 2.16 -19.04 -1.72
C TYR A 260 2.31 -19.26 -3.24
N PRO A 261 2.04 -20.48 -3.75
CA PRO A 261 2.39 -20.81 -5.14
C PRO A 261 1.36 -20.36 -6.19
N ASN A 262 0.11 -20.09 -5.79
CA ASN A 262 -0.97 -19.74 -6.73
C ASN A 262 -1.15 -18.23 -6.84
N TYR A 263 -0.08 -17.51 -7.20
CA TYR A 263 -0.06 -16.05 -7.28
C TYR A 263 -1.16 -15.39 -8.13
N PRO A 264 -1.63 -15.97 -9.27
CA PRO A 264 -2.59 -15.27 -10.13
C PRO A 264 -3.91 -14.91 -9.43
N GLU A 265 -4.35 -15.66 -8.42
CA GLU A 265 -5.60 -15.36 -7.71
C GLU A 265 -5.49 -14.13 -6.79
N LEU A 266 -4.27 -13.78 -6.38
CA LEU A 266 -4.04 -12.65 -5.48
C LEU A 266 -4.40 -11.30 -6.12
N GLN A 267 -4.48 -11.23 -7.45
CA GLN A 267 -4.93 -10.04 -8.18
C GLN A 267 -6.38 -9.68 -7.90
N TYR A 268 -7.20 -10.65 -7.55
CA TYR A 268 -8.66 -10.49 -7.41
C TYR A 268 -9.12 -10.53 -5.96
N GLY A 269 -8.31 -11.09 -5.05
CA GLY A 269 -8.75 -11.43 -3.71
C GLY A 269 -9.86 -12.49 -3.72
N HIS A 270 -10.49 -12.73 -2.58
CA HIS A 270 -11.52 -13.75 -2.43
C HIS A 270 -12.86 -13.12 -2.05
N VAL A 271 -13.86 -13.18 -2.92
CA VAL A 271 -15.20 -12.61 -2.65
C VAL A 271 -15.85 -13.16 -1.35
N ASP A 272 -15.49 -14.38 -0.99
CA ASP A 272 -15.92 -15.08 0.24
C ASP A 272 -14.85 -15.08 1.35
N GLY A 273 -13.85 -14.19 1.22
CA GLY A 273 -12.79 -14.02 2.21
C GLY A 273 -13.34 -13.55 3.56
N ASN A 274 -12.66 -13.96 4.62
CA ASN A 274 -13.05 -13.68 6.02
C ASN A 274 -11.98 -12.92 6.82
N GLN A 275 -10.97 -12.39 6.11
CA GLN A 275 -9.94 -11.51 6.65
C GLN A 275 -9.71 -10.35 5.69
N TRP A 276 -9.62 -9.11 6.22
CA TRP A 276 -9.26 -7.94 5.43
C TRP A 276 -7.76 -7.93 5.13
N VAL A 277 -7.40 -8.03 3.86
CA VAL A 277 -6.01 -8.06 3.37
C VAL A 277 -6.00 -7.40 1.99
N ALA A 278 -6.01 -6.08 1.94
CA ALA A 278 -6.03 -5.32 0.70
C ALA A 278 -4.74 -5.52 -0.12
N ALA A 279 -4.83 -5.35 -1.43
CA ALA A 279 -3.71 -5.59 -2.35
C ALA A 279 -2.72 -4.42 -2.38
N GLU A 280 -1.43 -4.76 -2.49
CA GLU A 280 -0.35 -3.86 -2.84
C GLU A 280 0.22 -4.26 -4.21
N CYS A 281 0.35 -3.29 -5.11
CA CYS A 281 0.94 -3.45 -6.42
C CYS A 281 2.36 -2.91 -6.42
N ASP A 282 3.34 -3.78 -6.40
CA ASP A 282 4.75 -3.44 -6.49
C ASP A 282 5.22 -3.47 -7.95
N VAL A 283 6.03 -2.50 -8.32
CA VAL A 283 6.62 -2.41 -9.66
C VAL A 283 7.84 -1.50 -9.65
N SER A 284 8.87 -1.85 -10.43
CA SER A 284 10.01 -0.97 -10.59
C SER A 284 9.79 0.04 -11.73
N ILE A 285 10.30 1.27 -11.54
CA ILE A 285 10.33 2.30 -12.60
C ILE A 285 11.25 1.89 -13.76
N ARG A 286 12.21 0.98 -13.52
CA ARG A 286 13.14 0.38 -14.45
C ARG A 286 12.77 -1.07 -14.73
N PRO A 287 13.42 -1.76 -15.70
CA PRO A 287 13.25 -3.20 -15.88
C PRO A 287 13.68 -4.01 -14.64
N GLY A 288 14.83 -3.68 -14.05
CA GLY A 288 15.36 -4.31 -12.84
C GLY A 288 14.88 -3.66 -11.56
N TRP A 289 15.02 -4.36 -10.42
CA TRP A 289 14.78 -3.82 -9.07
C TRP A 289 15.98 -3.02 -8.57
N PHE A 290 17.21 -3.49 -8.83
CA PHE A 290 18.43 -2.74 -8.58
C PHE A 290 18.82 -1.88 -9.79
N TYR A 291 19.71 -0.93 -9.58
CA TYR A 291 20.19 -0.05 -10.65
C TYR A 291 21.21 -0.77 -11.56
N HIS A 292 20.92 -0.72 -12.86
CA HIS A 292 21.80 -1.19 -13.93
C HIS A 292 21.98 -0.05 -14.94
N PRO A 293 23.25 0.38 -15.24
CA PRO A 293 23.49 1.51 -16.15
C PRO A 293 22.90 1.33 -17.56
N GLU A 294 22.83 0.10 -18.06
CA GLU A 294 22.25 -0.21 -19.38
C GLU A 294 20.72 -0.05 -19.43
N GLU A 295 20.08 0.25 -18.30
CA GLU A 295 18.65 0.50 -18.21
C GLU A 295 18.27 1.98 -18.25
N ASP A 296 19.23 2.91 -18.32
CA ASP A 296 18.97 4.35 -18.29
C ASP A 296 18.03 4.83 -19.41
N GLU A 297 18.02 4.16 -20.55
CA GLU A 297 17.11 4.45 -21.68
C GLU A 297 15.80 3.65 -21.62
N ARG A 298 15.61 2.80 -20.61
CA ARG A 298 14.44 1.92 -20.45
C ARG A 298 13.57 2.27 -19.24
N VAL A 299 13.76 3.44 -18.67
CA VAL A 299 12.93 3.97 -17.58
C VAL A 299 11.50 4.16 -18.06
N LYS A 300 10.51 3.71 -17.28
CA LYS A 300 9.09 3.88 -17.61
C LYS A 300 8.77 5.36 -17.83
N THR A 301 8.04 5.65 -18.92
CA THR A 301 7.60 7.02 -19.23
C THR A 301 6.53 7.49 -18.25
N PRO A 302 6.31 8.81 -18.12
CA PRO A 302 5.21 9.33 -17.30
C PRO A 302 3.85 8.74 -17.64
N GLU A 303 3.57 8.49 -18.92
CA GLU A 303 2.30 7.90 -19.39
C GLU A 303 2.15 6.43 -18.94
N GLN A 304 3.24 5.65 -18.97
CA GLN A 304 3.25 4.29 -18.45
C GLN A 304 3.01 4.27 -16.92
N LEU A 305 3.58 5.24 -16.19
CA LEU A 305 3.34 5.37 -14.74
C LEU A 305 1.89 5.78 -14.44
N VAL A 306 1.29 6.63 -15.29
CA VAL A 306 -0.14 6.98 -15.20
C VAL A 306 -1.02 5.74 -15.42
N ASP A 307 -0.71 4.89 -16.41
CA ASP A 307 -1.43 3.64 -16.62
C ASP A 307 -1.34 2.72 -15.39
N LEU A 308 -0.16 2.60 -14.78
CA LEU A 308 0.03 1.85 -13.54
C LEU A 308 -0.82 2.39 -12.39
N TYR A 309 -0.93 3.72 -12.23
CA TYR A 309 -1.77 4.33 -11.21
C TYR A 309 -3.25 3.94 -11.38
N TYR A 310 -3.78 4.03 -12.59
CA TYR A 310 -5.17 3.65 -12.85
C TYR A 310 -5.43 2.16 -12.69
N ARG A 311 -4.44 1.31 -12.95
CA ARG A 311 -4.55 -0.15 -12.83
C ARG A 311 -4.18 -0.70 -11.45
N SER A 312 -3.66 0.12 -10.56
CA SER A 312 -3.40 -0.21 -9.15
C SER A 312 -4.37 0.52 -8.23
N VAL A 313 -4.18 1.82 -8.04
CA VAL A 313 -5.04 2.66 -7.18
C VAL A 313 -6.47 2.69 -7.72
N GLY A 314 -6.65 2.82 -9.03
CA GLY A 314 -7.97 2.75 -9.67
C GLY A 314 -8.62 1.37 -9.61
N HIS A 315 -7.92 0.33 -9.17
CA HIS A 315 -8.42 -1.04 -8.98
C HIS A 315 -8.39 -1.48 -7.51
N ASN A 316 -8.66 -0.55 -6.57
CA ASN A 316 -8.73 -0.86 -5.13
C ASN A 316 -7.45 -1.50 -4.57
N ALA A 317 -6.28 -1.01 -4.98
CA ALA A 317 -4.98 -1.41 -4.46
C ALA A 317 -4.11 -0.19 -4.20
N THR A 318 -2.99 -0.35 -3.49
CA THR A 318 -1.97 0.69 -3.41
C THR A 318 -0.91 0.48 -4.50
N LEU A 319 -0.17 1.54 -4.84
CA LEU A 319 0.97 1.48 -5.75
C LEU A 319 2.27 1.68 -4.96
N LEU A 320 3.10 0.64 -4.93
CA LEU A 320 4.47 0.66 -4.44
C LEU A 320 5.42 0.76 -5.64
N LEU A 321 5.90 1.98 -5.93
CA LEU A 321 6.79 2.24 -7.06
C LEU A 321 8.26 2.21 -6.61
N ASN A 322 9.06 1.31 -7.18
CA ASN A 322 10.48 1.20 -6.87
C ASN A 322 11.33 2.18 -7.66
N PHE A 323 12.25 2.81 -6.94
CA PHE A 323 13.31 3.68 -7.45
C PHE A 323 14.67 3.04 -7.16
N PRO A 324 15.29 2.38 -8.14
CA PRO A 324 16.66 1.91 -8.00
C PRO A 324 17.62 3.08 -7.78
N VAL A 325 18.48 2.98 -6.77
CA VAL A 325 19.48 4.01 -6.48
C VAL A 325 20.78 3.66 -7.19
N ASP A 326 21.40 4.64 -7.85
CA ASP A 326 22.63 4.45 -8.63
C ASP A 326 23.87 4.20 -7.76
N ARG A 327 25.01 3.91 -8.41
CA ARG A 327 26.28 3.63 -7.72
C ARG A 327 26.89 4.84 -7.00
N ASP A 328 26.47 6.05 -7.35
CA ASP A 328 26.82 7.27 -6.60
C ASP A 328 26.01 7.41 -5.32
N GLY A 329 24.88 6.72 -5.20
CA GLY A 329 23.95 6.79 -4.07
C GLY A 329 22.84 7.81 -4.27
N LEU A 330 22.41 8.05 -5.51
CA LEU A 330 21.37 9.01 -5.87
C LEU A 330 20.24 8.33 -6.67
N ILE A 331 19.02 8.83 -6.53
CA ILE A 331 17.95 8.52 -7.51
C ILE A 331 18.33 9.20 -8.82
N HIS A 332 18.36 8.41 -9.89
CA HIS A 332 18.81 8.89 -11.20
C HIS A 332 17.90 10.03 -11.73
N PRO A 333 18.47 11.04 -12.40
CA PRO A 333 17.69 12.19 -12.87
C PRO A 333 16.51 11.85 -13.79
N VAL A 334 16.62 10.83 -14.64
CA VAL A 334 15.54 10.39 -15.52
C VAL A 334 14.38 9.81 -14.72
N ASP A 335 14.67 8.96 -13.71
CA ASP A 335 13.67 8.35 -12.82
C ASP A 335 12.91 9.45 -12.07
N SER A 336 13.67 10.41 -11.50
CA SER A 336 13.13 11.58 -10.81
C SER A 336 12.21 12.41 -11.72
N ALA A 337 12.67 12.74 -12.93
CA ALA A 337 11.91 13.58 -13.87
C ALA A 337 10.60 12.89 -14.30
N ASN A 338 10.66 11.58 -14.62
CA ASN A 338 9.49 10.83 -15.06
C ASN A 338 8.46 10.67 -13.94
N ALA A 339 8.90 10.38 -12.72
CA ALA A 339 8.01 10.25 -11.57
C ALA A 339 7.35 11.58 -11.18
N VAL A 340 8.09 12.69 -11.20
CA VAL A 340 7.53 14.04 -10.97
C VAL A 340 6.50 14.37 -12.04
N LYS A 341 6.81 14.08 -13.30
CA LYS A 341 5.88 14.34 -14.40
C LYS A 341 4.62 13.47 -14.33
N PHE A 342 4.75 12.21 -13.94
CA PHE A 342 3.63 11.33 -13.64
C PHE A 342 2.70 11.97 -12.59
N HIS A 343 3.25 12.43 -11.46
CA HIS A 343 2.45 13.07 -10.42
C HIS A 343 1.75 14.35 -10.90
N GLU A 344 2.43 15.17 -11.71
CA GLU A 344 1.82 16.35 -12.33
C GLU A 344 0.63 16.01 -13.23
N ILE A 345 0.72 14.90 -14.00
CA ILE A 345 -0.37 14.43 -14.86
C ILE A 345 -1.57 14.01 -14.01
N ILE A 346 -1.36 13.16 -12.99
CA ILE A 346 -2.45 12.73 -12.08
C ILE A 346 -3.12 13.94 -11.42
N ARG A 347 -2.34 14.88 -10.87
CA ARG A 347 -2.89 16.10 -10.27
C ARG A 347 -3.70 16.94 -11.25
N ARG A 348 -3.26 17.05 -12.51
CA ARG A 348 -4.00 17.76 -13.56
C ARG A 348 -5.29 17.04 -13.92
N ASP A 349 -5.26 15.71 -14.05
CA ASP A 349 -6.40 14.90 -14.46
C ASP A 349 -7.55 14.96 -13.44
N PHE A 350 -7.22 15.15 -12.15
CA PHE A 350 -8.20 15.32 -11.06
C PHE A 350 -8.32 16.77 -10.55
N ALA A 351 -7.75 17.76 -11.24
CA ALA A 351 -7.77 19.14 -10.77
C ALA A 351 -9.14 19.80 -10.82
N HIS A 352 -10.02 19.30 -11.67
CA HIS A 352 -11.36 19.86 -11.92
C HIS A 352 -12.44 18.81 -11.67
N ASP A 353 -13.01 18.87 -10.47
CA ASP A 353 -14.10 18.00 -10.06
C ASP A 353 -15.45 18.63 -10.44
N LEU A 354 -16.12 18.04 -11.43
CA LEU A 354 -17.39 18.51 -11.96
C LEU A 354 -18.56 18.31 -11.01
N VAL A 355 -18.46 17.39 -10.07
CA VAL A 355 -19.53 17.06 -9.13
C VAL A 355 -19.34 17.65 -7.75
N LYS A 356 -18.25 18.36 -7.49
CA LYS A 356 -17.98 18.96 -6.19
C LYS A 356 -19.10 19.91 -5.77
N GLY A 357 -19.79 19.55 -4.68
CA GLY A 357 -20.91 20.31 -4.15
C GLY A 357 -22.20 20.18 -4.94
N VAL A 358 -22.25 19.32 -5.97
CA VAL A 358 -23.49 18.95 -6.66
C VAL A 358 -24.16 17.84 -5.85
N VAL A 359 -25.35 18.11 -5.31
CA VAL A 359 -26.13 17.07 -4.62
C VAL A 359 -26.83 16.21 -5.66
N PRO A 360 -26.47 14.90 -5.78
CA PRO A 360 -27.11 14.02 -6.74
C PRO A 360 -28.55 13.66 -6.31
N VAL A 361 -29.34 13.20 -7.26
CA VAL A 361 -30.63 12.58 -6.99
C VAL A 361 -30.38 11.09 -6.75
N VAL A 362 -30.82 10.58 -5.61
CA VAL A 362 -30.68 9.16 -5.27
C VAL A 362 -32.05 8.51 -5.16
N SER A 363 -32.17 7.24 -5.55
CA SER A 363 -33.43 6.50 -5.49
C SER A 363 -33.83 6.10 -4.07
N ASN A 364 -32.87 6.07 -3.14
CA ASN A 364 -33.06 5.77 -1.73
C ASN A 364 -31.94 6.39 -0.88
N GLU A 365 -32.23 6.89 0.31
CA GLU A 365 -31.25 7.33 1.29
C GLU A 365 -31.72 7.04 2.71
N ARG A 366 -30.77 6.74 3.57
CA ARG A 366 -31.01 6.43 4.99
C ARG A 366 -31.45 7.64 5.80
N GLY A 367 -31.09 8.83 5.37
CA GLY A 367 -31.33 10.06 6.10
C GLY A 367 -30.34 10.32 7.24
N GLY A 368 -30.61 11.33 8.06
CA GLY A 368 -29.69 11.76 9.12
C GLY A 368 -28.38 12.30 8.54
N ALA A 369 -27.25 11.69 8.88
CA ALA A 369 -25.93 12.04 8.34
C ALA A 369 -25.60 11.30 7.02
N TYR A 370 -26.43 10.34 6.58
CA TYR A 370 -26.13 9.41 5.47
C TYR A 370 -26.89 9.79 4.18
N VAL A 371 -26.81 11.05 3.84
CA VAL A 371 -27.59 11.69 2.75
C VAL A 371 -26.80 11.85 1.46
N ALA A 372 -27.47 12.05 0.35
CA ALA A 372 -26.87 12.21 -0.98
C ALA A 372 -25.78 13.29 -1.05
N ALA A 373 -25.88 14.35 -0.25
CA ALA A 373 -24.87 15.42 -0.22
C ALA A 373 -23.48 14.93 0.21
N ALA A 374 -23.38 13.84 0.99
CA ALA A 374 -22.11 13.25 1.42
C ALA A 374 -21.34 12.56 0.27
N LEU A 375 -21.98 12.33 -0.90
CA LEU A 375 -21.30 11.76 -2.06
C LEU A 375 -20.30 12.72 -2.72
N THR A 376 -20.39 14.02 -2.47
CA THR A 376 -19.63 15.05 -3.22
C THR A 376 -19.09 16.18 -2.36
N ASP A 377 -19.11 16.03 -1.04
CA ASP A 377 -18.60 17.04 -0.10
C ASP A 377 -17.07 17.05 0.01
N GLY A 378 -16.43 15.98 -0.43
CA GLY A 378 -14.96 15.81 -0.41
C GLY A 378 -14.40 15.40 0.96
N ASP A 379 -15.25 14.93 1.86
CA ASP A 379 -14.87 14.41 3.18
C ASP A 379 -15.07 12.90 3.22
N TYR A 380 -13.98 12.13 3.30
CA TYR A 380 -14.02 10.67 3.35
C TYR A 380 -14.72 10.13 4.62
N GLU A 381 -14.81 10.92 5.69
CA GLU A 381 -15.49 10.50 6.94
C GLU A 381 -17.01 10.58 6.85
N THR A 382 -17.53 11.22 5.83
CA THR A 382 -18.98 11.27 5.52
C THR A 382 -19.29 10.33 4.35
N PHE A 383 -20.49 9.76 4.35
CA PHE A 383 -20.90 8.85 3.29
C PHE A 383 -22.41 8.78 3.13
N TRP A 384 -22.86 8.52 1.92
CA TRP A 384 -24.24 8.17 1.66
C TRP A 384 -24.49 6.68 1.89
N ALA A 385 -25.68 6.34 2.39
CA ALA A 385 -26.12 4.96 2.55
C ALA A 385 -27.62 4.82 2.28
N THR A 386 -28.03 3.64 1.83
CA THR A 386 -29.44 3.24 1.69
C THR A 386 -30.03 2.84 3.05
N GLU A 387 -31.37 2.78 3.12
CA GLU A 387 -32.09 2.15 4.23
C GLU A 387 -31.75 0.66 4.34
N ASP A 388 -31.98 0.09 5.54
CA ASP A 388 -31.76 -1.34 5.78
C ASP A 388 -32.62 -2.19 4.83
N GLY A 389 -31.98 -3.20 4.23
CA GLY A 389 -32.61 -4.12 3.28
C GLY A 389 -32.71 -3.61 1.84
N VAL A 390 -32.36 -2.36 1.57
CA VAL A 390 -32.25 -1.84 0.20
C VAL A 390 -30.86 -2.14 -0.35
N THR A 391 -30.79 -3.06 -1.32
CA THR A 391 -29.54 -3.58 -1.88
C THR A 391 -29.21 -3.06 -3.30
N THR A 392 -30.10 -2.25 -3.86
CA THR A 392 -29.91 -1.62 -5.18
C THR A 392 -30.37 -0.18 -5.11
N ALA A 393 -29.59 0.73 -5.66
CA ALA A 393 -29.95 2.13 -5.73
C ALA A 393 -29.32 2.81 -6.97
N ASP A 394 -29.96 3.87 -7.42
CA ASP A 394 -29.48 4.72 -8.51
C ASP A 394 -29.00 6.06 -7.93
N ILE A 395 -27.93 6.57 -8.52
CA ILE A 395 -27.33 7.88 -8.20
C ILE A 395 -27.26 8.67 -9.52
N GLU A 396 -28.03 9.74 -9.64
CA GLU A 396 -28.09 10.56 -10.85
C GLU A 396 -27.50 11.95 -10.59
N PHE A 397 -26.45 12.31 -11.33
CA PHE A 397 -25.89 13.66 -11.38
C PHE A 397 -26.53 14.45 -12.50
N ARG A 398 -27.07 15.62 -12.21
CA ARG A 398 -27.71 16.51 -13.18
C ARG A 398 -26.89 17.79 -13.33
N PHE A 399 -26.57 18.12 -14.57
CA PHE A 399 -25.85 19.35 -14.92
C PHE A 399 -26.77 20.28 -15.70
N ASP A 400 -26.60 21.60 -15.52
CA ASP A 400 -27.40 22.61 -16.24
C ASP A 400 -27.14 22.61 -17.76
N ALA A 401 -25.98 22.10 -18.17
CA ALA A 401 -25.59 21.92 -19.57
C ALA A 401 -24.76 20.64 -19.73
N PRO A 402 -24.68 20.06 -20.92
CA PRO A 402 -23.82 18.89 -21.18
C PRO A 402 -22.38 19.14 -20.77
N GLN A 403 -21.82 18.17 -20.05
CA GLN A 403 -20.43 18.19 -19.55
C GLN A 403 -19.61 17.10 -20.25
N ALA A 404 -18.35 17.41 -20.54
CA ALA A 404 -17.38 16.41 -20.99
C ALA A 404 -16.70 15.79 -19.78
N VAL A 405 -17.03 14.53 -19.49
CA VAL A 405 -16.44 13.75 -18.41
C VAL A 405 -15.46 12.75 -19.01
N ASN A 406 -14.24 12.69 -18.48
CA ASN A 406 -13.20 11.79 -18.97
C ASN A 406 -12.63 10.88 -17.87
N ARG A 407 -12.98 11.10 -16.61
CA ARG A 407 -12.60 10.31 -15.44
C ARG A 407 -13.75 10.28 -14.45
N MET A 408 -13.85 9.18 -13.71
CA MET A 408 -14.73 9.05 -12.56
C MET A 408 -13.99 8.30 -11.46
N SER A 409 -14.02 8.81 -10.23
CA SER A 409 -13.54 8.14 -9.04
C SER A 409 -14.73 7.73 -8.18
N LEU A 410 -14.75 6.47 -7.79
CA LEU A 410 -15.76 5.90 -6.89
C LEU A 410 -15.02 5.31 -5.68
N GLN A 411 -15.50 5.63 -4.48
CA GLN A 411 -14.94 5.11 -3.23
C GLN A 411 -16.07 4.62 -2.31
N GLU A 412 -15.84 3.51 -1.63
CA GLU A 412 -16.68 3.03 -0.54
C GLU A 412 -16.13 3.50 0.81
N TYR A 413 -17.01 3.72 1.78
CA TYR A 413 -16.60 3.91 3.17
C TYR A 413 -16.21 2.56 3.78
N ILE A 414 -15.01 2.10 3.46
CA ILE A 414 -14.49 0.76 3.80
C ILE A 414 -14.42 0.43 5.30
N PRO A 415 -14.42 1.38 6.26
CA PRO A 415 -14.57 1.03 7.69
C PRO A 415 -15.80 0.21 8.02
N LEU A 416 -16.84 0.24 7.15
CA LEU A 416 -18.01 -0.62 7.25
C LEU A 416 -17.96 -1.86 6.33
N GLY A 417 -16.83 -2.16 5.75
CA GLY A 417 -16.60 -3.27 4.83
C GLY A 417 -16.80 -2.89 3.36
N GLN A 418 -16.25 -3.70 2.46
CA GLN A 418 -16.46 -3.58 1.02
C GLN A 418 -17.81 -4.21 0.66
N ARG A 419 -18.73 -3.43 0.09
CA ARG A 419 -20.16 -3.74 -0.02
C ARG A 419 -20.65 -3.92 -1.44
N VAL A 420 -20.11 -3.12 -2.37
CA VAL A 420 -20.58 -3.11 -3.77
C VAL A 420 -20.12 -4.37 -4.48
N LYS A 421 -21.10 -5.12 -5.00
CA LYS A 421 -20.88 -6.39 -5.72
C LYS A 421 -21.03 -6.24 -7.23
N SER A 422 -21.74 -5.20 -7.67
CA SER A 422 -21.86 -4.84 -9.08
C SER A 422 -22.32 -3.39 -9.21
N PHE A 423 -21.90 -2.73 -10.25
CA PHE A 423 -22.36 -1.40 -10.62
C PHE A 423 -22.28 -1.21 -12.14
N VAL A 424 -23.05 -0.28 -12.65
CA VAL A 424 -22.98 0.19 -14.04
C VAL A 424 -22.90 1.71 -14.03
N VAL A 425 -22.21 2.26 -15.01
CA VAL A 425 -22.14 3.70 -15.23
C VAL A 425 -22.81 4.00 -16.56
N GLU A 426 -23.74 4.94 -16.53
CA GLU A 426 -24.48 5.36 -17.71
C GLU A 426 -24.40 6.88 -17.87
N TYR A 427 -24.53 7.36 -19.09
CA TYR A 427 -24.70 8.77 -19.40
C TYR A 427 -25.97 8.98 -20.21
N ARG A 428 -26.58 10.16 -20.05
CA ARG A 428 -27.81 10.49 -20.77
C ARG A 428 -27.52 11.47 -21.90
N THR A 429 -27.95 11.12 -23.09
CA THR A 429 -27.90 12.00 -24.24
C THR A 429 -29.21 11.87 -25.05
N GLU A 430 -29.75 12.97 -25.61
CA GLU A 430 -30.97 12.99 -26.39
C GLU A 430 -32.19 12.28 -25.75
N GLY A 431 -32.18 12.19 -24.41
CA GLY A 431 -33.29 11.58 -23.66
C GLY A 431 -33.11 10.11 -23.33
N GLU A 432 -32.07 9.44 -23.83
CA GLU A 432 -31.78 8.01 -23.58
C GLU A 432 -30.57 7.83 -22.70
N TRP A 433 -30.60 6.79 -21.82
CA TRP A 433 -29.48 6.34 -21.02
C TRP A 433 -28.65 5.33 -21.83
N LEU A 434 -27.35 5.57 -21.90
CA LEU A 434 -26.41 4.71 -22.62
C LEU A 434 -25.28 4.29 -21.65
N PRO A 435 -24.88 3.01 -21.67
CA PRO A 435 -23.78 2.55 -20.79
C PRO A 435 -22.45 3.12 -21.23
N VAL A 436 -21.61 3.49 -20.26
CA VAL A 436 -20.20 3.79 -20.48
C VAL A 436 -19.48 2.46 -20.72
N GLN A 437 -18.78 2.37 -21.87
CA GLN A 437 -17.94 1.21 -22.13
C GLN A 437 -16.64 1.35 -21.33
N LEU A 438 -16.43 0.43 -20.40
CA LEU A 438 -15.19 0.31 -19.64
C LEU A 438 -14.19 -0.54 -20.42
N ASN A 439 -12.89 -0.27 -20.27
CA ASN A 439 -11.84 -1.07 -20.91
C ASN A 439 -11.79 -2.50 -20.33
N GLU A 440 -12.13 -2.65 -19.06
CA GLU A 440 -12.22 -3.93 -18.35
C GLU A 440 -13.52 -3.93 -17.54
N GLU A 441 -14.20 -5.08 -17.49
CA GLU A 441 -15.37 -5.23 -16.61
C GLU A 441 -14.91 -5.27 -15.14
N THR A 442 -15.54 -4.43 -14.32
CA THR A 442 -15.35 -4.43 -12.87
C THR A 442 -16.69 -4.52 -12.16
N THR A 443 -16.71 -5.24 -11.04
CA THR A 443 -17.90 -5.38 -10.19
C THR A 443 -17.66 -4.84 -8.79
N THR A 444 -16.45 -4.40 -8.47
CA THR A 444 -16.09 -3.90 -7.14
C THR A 444 -15.68 -2.43 -7.20
N ILE A 445 -15.92 -1.73 -6.10
CA ILE A 445 -15.41 -0.38 -5.86
C ILE A 445 -14.29 -0.53 -4.80
N GLY A 446 -14.57 -0.43 -3.54
CA GLY A 446 -13.59 -0.42 -2.45
C GLY A 446 -13.07 0.98 -2.17
N TYR A 447 -11.81 1.07 -1.72
CA TYR A 447 -11.19 2.38 -1.41
C TYR A 447 -10.72 3.07 -2.67
#